data_d27d535cf64ba888f8e7383ded117b78
#
_entry.id   d27d535cf64ba888f8e7383ded117b78
#
_cell.length_a   1.000
_cell.length_b   1.000
_cell.length_c   1.000
_cell.angle_alpha   90.00
_cell.angle_beta   90.00
_cell.angle_gamma   90.00
#
_symmetry.space_group_name_H-M   'P 1'
#
loop_
_entity.id
_entity.type
_entity.pdbx_description
1 polymer ?
#
loop_
_entity_poly.entity_id
_entity_poly.type
_entity_poly.pdbx_seq_one_letter_code
_entity_poly.pdbx_strand_id
1 'polypeptide(L)'
;FEIEGTKVPYAFETYAWIEETTEDIFFEWVPICEEGITVEKVFWPGEMELEEKKNDWYTLLNMQQGVLIPNDWETELTAIPFDGFFETAGGYMPWFSQFKGRNGYIAICTTPWNAGYQAEHPENGPYTHVGVRFEPSLGRMDYKRVVRYTLIEDGDYNDACKIYRDYVREQGNLCTLNEKAARVASVDDLIGCSFIHKGIKTFVQPESDFFDPENPDKNNNLTPFAVRTKEMKELHELGAGKLYLHLDGWAEPGYDNKHPDYTPACEEAGGWKDMKELADTMQKQGDLFGIHDQYRDYYFAAESFDEDYACRLTDGTIPTHKRWAGGQQSYLCATQAPHYVKRNFREIEKNQIHLDGAYLDVFTCNEGDECNNPRHRMT
;
A
#
# COMPACT_ATOMS: atom_id res chain seq x y z
N PHE A 1 -11.57 10.45 33.14
CA PHE A 1 -12.60 9.87 32.28
C PHE A 1 -13.49 8.91 33.08
N GLU A 2 -14.73 8.77 32.73
CA GLU A 2 -15.68 7.85 33.40
C GLU A 2 -16.29 6.93 32.34
N ILE A 3 -16.14 5.63 32.53
CA ILE A 3 -16.69 4.60 31.65
C ILE A 3 -17.60 3.71 32.49
N GLU A 4 -18.88 3.62 32.11
CA GLU A 4 -19.91 2.83 32.81
C GLU A 4 -19.96 3.11 34.33
N GLY A 5 -19.79 4.38 34.73
CA GLY A 5 -19.78 4.78 36.14
C GLY A 5 -18.46 4.53 36.89
N THR A 6 -17.42 4.03 36.19
CA THR A 6 -16.09 3.79 36.77
C THR A 6 -15.11 4.87 36.27
N LYS A 7 -14.45 5.55 37.21
CA LYS A 7 -13.37 6.48 36.84
C LYS A 7 -12.12 5.69 36.44
N VAL A 8 -11.66 5.95 35.21
CA VAL A 8 -10.42 5.39 34.67
C VAL A 8 -9.37 6.50 34.49
N PRO A 9 -8.08 6.21 34.73
CA PRO A 9 -7.01 7.17 34.57
C PRO A 9 -6.66 7.37 33.09
N TYR A 10 -7.62 7.86 32.31
CA TYR A 10 -7.46 8.24 30.93
C TYR A 10 -7.54 9.75 30.79
N ALA A 11 -6.52 10.35 30.20
CA ALA A 11 -6.44 11.77 29.97
C ALA A 11 -5.78 12.08 28.62
N PHE A 12 -6.30 13.10 27.95
CA PHE A 12 -5.72 13.67 26.75
C PHE A 12 -5.93 15.19 26.74
N GLU A 13 -5.17 15.87 25.91
CA GLU A 13 -5.35 17.30 25.63
C GLU A 13 -5.63 17.50 24.15
N THR A 14 -6.45 18.50 23.83
CA THR A 14 -6.72 18.92 22.46
C THR A 14 -6.38 20.38 22.30
N TYR A 15 -5.78 20.72 21.16
CA TYR A 15 -5.43 22.08 20.81
C TYR A 15 -5.99 22.42 19.44
N ALA A 16 -6.38 23.68 19.28
CA ALA A 16 -6.73 24.27 17.98
C ALA A 16 -6.12 25.66 17.89
N TRP A 17 -5.44 25.98 16.80
CA TRP A 17 -4.85 27.31 16.59
C TRP A 17 -4.80 27.65 15.10
N ILE A 18 -4.60 28.92 14.81
CA ILE A 18 -4.33 29.44 13.46
C ILE A 18 -2.87 29.87 13.43
N GLU A 19 -2.14 29.41 12.42
CA GLU A 19 -0.75 29.85 12.16
C GLU A 19 -0.80 31.25 11.51
N GLU A 20 -0.20 32.24 12.16
CA GLU A 20 -0.29 33.64 11.73
C GLU A 20 0.31 33.91 10.35
N THR A 21 1.30 33.11 9.92
CA THR A 21 2.03 33.35 8.67
C THR A 21 1.39 32.71 7.46
N THR A 22 0.68 31.61 7.64
CA THR A 22 0.08 30.81 6.57
C THR A 22 -1.44 30.81 6.58
N GLU A 23 -2.04 31.30 7.67
CA GLU A 23 -3.49 31.29 7.95
C GLU A 23 -4.08 29.87 8.02
N ASP A 24 -3.21 28.85 8.13
CA ASP A 24 -3.64 27.46 8.29
C ASP A 24 -4.20 27.20 9.70
N ILE A 25 -5.19 26.35 9.75
CA ILE A 25 -5.82 25.93 11.00
C ILE A 25 -5.27 24.57 11.38
N PHE A 26 -4.74 24.46 12.59
CA PHE A 26 -4.21 23.20 13.12
C PHE A 26 -5.11 22.65 14.21
N PHE A 27 -5.28 21.33 14.20
CA PHE A 27 -5.88 20.56 15.28
C PHE A 27 -4.90 19.52 15.78
N GLU A 28 -4.63 19.51 17.07
CA GLU A 28 -3.72 18.57 17.71
C GLU A 28 -4.45 17.80 18.81
N TRP A 29 -4.21 16.52 18.89
CA TRP A 29 -4.64 15.63 19.96
C TRP A 29 -3.42 15.00 20.61
N VAL A 30 -3.32 15.08 21.94
CA VAL A 30 -2.15 14.65 22.73
C VAL A 30 -2.59 13.68 23.81
N PRO A 31 -2.12 12.41 23.79
CA PRO A 31 -2.35 11.47 24.88
C PRO A 31 -1.53 11.87 26.10
N ILE A 32 -2.15 11.84 27.28
CA ILE A 32 -1.49 12.17 28.56
C ILE A 32 -1.40 10.94 29.45
N CYS A 33 -2.46 10.15 29.53
CA CYS A 33 -2.52 8.93 30.33
C CYS A 33 -3.49 7.94 29.73
N GLU A 34 -3.05 6.68 29.60
CA GLU A 34 -3.83 5.58 29.03
C GLU A 34 -3.83 4.34 29.95
N GLU A 35 -3.87 4.54 31.27
CA GLU A 35 -3.88 3.43 32.20
C GLU A 35 -5.26 2.78 32.32
N GLY A 36 -5.32 1.46 32.24
CA GLY A 36 -6.50 0.66 32.51
C GLY A 36 -7.54 0.62 31.39
N ILE A 37 -7.27 1.26 30.24
CA ILE A 37 -8.11 1.17 29.04
C ILE A 37 -7.26 1.00 27.78
N THR A 38 -7.84 0.44 26.75
CA THR A 38 -7.30 0.47 25.39
C THR A 38 -8.19 1.38 24.53
N VAL A 39 -7.59 2.38 23.92
CA VAL A 39 -8.30 3.24 22.96
C VAL A 39 -8.35 2.52 21.63
N GLU A 40 -9.52 2.41 21.02
CA GLU A 40 -9.69 1.78 19.72
C GLU A 40 -9.50 2.78 18.58
N LYS A 41 -10.18 3.92 18.69
CA LYS A 41 -10.15 5.00 17.70
C LYS A 41 -10.34 6.36 18.36
N VAL A 42 -9.78 7.38 17.74
CA VAL A 42 -10.00 8.78 18.08
C VAL A 42 -10.37 9.52 16.80
N PHE A 43 -11.45 10.28 16.85
CA PHE A 43 -11.87 11.21 15.80
C PHE A 43 -11.62 12.64 16.29
N TRP A 44 -10.63 13.32 15.68
CA TRP A 44 -10.29 14.70 16.02
C TRP A 44 -9.57 15.41 14.88
N PRO A 45 -10.02 16.60 14.42
CA PRO A 45 -11.32 17.20 14.77
C PRO A 45 -12.47 16.30 14.29
N GLY A 46 -13.71 16.62 14.64
CA GLY A 46 -14.88 15.88 14.14
C GLY A 46 -15.02 15.96 12.62
N GLU A 47 -15.96 15.22 12.09
CA GLU A 47 -16.27 15.18 10.66
C GLU A 47 -16.74 16.54 10.14
N MET A 48 -16.35 16.87 8.91
CA MET A 48 -16.84 18.02 8.18
C MET A 48 -17.92 17.57 7.19
N GLU A 49 -18.98 18.34 7.07
CA GLU A 49 -20.16 18.01 6.27
C GLU A 49 -20.38 18.99 5.12
N LEU A 50 -20.80 18.44 3.97
CA LEU A 50 -21.39 19.23 2.89
C LEU A 50 -22.92 19.19 3.02
N GLU A 51 -23.50 20.15 3.74
CA GLU A 51 -24.84 20.14 4.30
C GLU A 51 -26.00 20.33 3.29
N GLU A 52 -25.70 20.54 2.01
CA GLU A 52 -26.72 20.72 0.98
C GLU A 52 -26.44 19.86 -0.26
N LYS A 53 -27.52 19.42 -0.92
CA LYS A 53 -27.46 18.75 -2.22
C LYS A 53 -27.20 19.79 -3.32
N LYS A 54 -25.93 19.92 -3.74
CA LYS A 54 -25.48 20.83 -4.81
C LYS A 54 -24.61 20.07 -5.79
N ASN A 55 -24.81 20.31 -7.07
CA ASN A 55 -24.08 19.65 -8.16
C ASN A 55 -22.66 20.18 -8.38
N ASP A 56 -22.32 21.32 -7.79
CA ASP A 56 -20.99 21.93 -7.82
C ASP A 56 -20.22 21.74 -6.49
N TRP A 57 -20.78 20.95 -5.54
CA TRP A 57 -20.13 20.57 -4.30
C TRP A 57 -19.59 19.15 -4.41
N TYR A 58 -18.41 18.89 -3.86
CA TYR A 58 -17.80 17.57 -3.94
C TYR A 58 -16.76 17.31 -2.84
N THR A 59 -16.53 16.04 -2.58
CA THR A 59 -15.48 15.54 -1.69
C THR A 59 -14.41 14.81 -2.51
N LEU A 60 -13.15 15.01 -2.16
CA LEU A 60 -12.01 14.29 -2.74
C LEU A 60 -11.37 13.40 -1.69
N LEU A 61 -11.17 12.14 -2.05
CA LEU A 61 -10.44 11.16 -1.27
C LEU A 61 -9.28 10.60 -2.09
N ASN A 62 -8.14 10.37 -1.47
CA ASN A 62 -6.95 9.81 -2.13
C ASN A 62 -6.96 8.28 -2.24
N MET A 63 -8.15 7.66 -2.23
CA MET A 63 -8.25 6.23 -2.43
C MET A 63 -7.78 5.85 -3.83
N GLN A 64 -6.92 4.86 -3.92
CA GLN A 64 -6.31 4.42 -5.17
C GLN A 64 -5.71 5.59 -5.97
N GLN A 65 -6.29 5.94 -7.12
CA GLN A 65 -5.83 7.04 -7.98
C GLN A 65 -6.55 8.37 -7.69
N GLY A 66 -7.33 8.41 -6.64
CA GLY A 66 -8.17 9.54 -6.27
C GLY A 66 -9.63 9.35 -6.69
N VAL A 67 -10.54 9.69 -5.79
CA VAL A 67 -11.98 9.60 -5.99
C VAL A 67 -12.59 10.97 -5.74
N LEU A 68 -13.44 11.43 -6.68
CA LEU A 68 -14.26 12.63 -6.53
C LEU A 68 -15.70 12.16 -6.32
N ILE A 69 -16.30 12.57 -5.21
CA ILE A 69 -17.67 12.24 -4.82
C ILE A 69 -18.52 13.51 -4.95
N PRO A 70 -19.38 13.62 -6.00
CA PRO A 70 -20.34 14.71 -6.11
C PRO A 70 -21.33 14.69 -4.93
N ASN A 71 -21.63 15.86 -4.38
CA ASN A 71 -22.51 15.93 -3.20
C ASN A 71 -24.00 15.70 -3.55
N ASP A 72 -24.35 15.80 -4.82
CA ASP A 72 -25.71 15.51 -5.31
C ASP A 72 -25.92 14.06 -5.76
N TRP A 73 -24.92 13.19 -5.57
CA TRP A 73 -25.06 11.76 -5.84
C TRP A 73 -26.18 11.15 -4.98
N GLU A 74 -27.10 10.46 -5.61
CA GLU A 74 -28.34 10.00 -4.94
C GLU A 74 -28.20 8.63 -4.28
N THR A 75 -27.21 7.85 -4.73
CA THR A 75 -27.01 6.49 -4.27
C THR A 75 -25.95 6.44 -3.19
N GLU A 76 -26.20 5.70 -2.14
CA GLU A 76 -25.21 5.36 -1.14
C GLU A 76 -23.99 4.70 -1.81
N LEU A 77 -22.80 5.09 -1.39
CA LEU A 77 -21.59 4.44 -1.86
C LEU A 77 -21.49 3.03 -1.27
N THR A 78 -21.14 2.06 -2.11
CA THR A 78 -21.20 0.62 -1.77
C THR A 78 -20.23 0.18 -0.68
N ALA A 79 -19.19 0.94 -0.40
CA ALA A 79 -18.23 0.67 0.67
C ALA A 79 -18.43 1.69 1.81
N ILE A 80 -19.55 1.60 2.53
CA ILE A 80 -19.87 2.52 3.61
C ILE A 80 -19.83 1.82 4.97
N PRO A 81 -19.19 2.41 6.00
CA PRO A 81 -18.41 3.66 5.89
C PRO A 81 -17.22 3.53 4.94
N PHE A 82 -16.99 4.57 4.14
CA PHE A 82 -15.90 4.65 3.21
C PHE A 82 -14.65 5.08 3.99
N ASP A 83 -13.74 4.18 4.23
CA ASP A 83 -12.58 4.46 5.04
C ASP A 83 -11.28 3.94 4.43
N GLY A 84 -10.16 4.51 4.84
CA GLY A 84 -8.85 4.08 4.42
C GLY A 84 -7.77 4.60 5.35
N PHE A 85 -6.74 3.78 5.56
CA PHE A 85 -5.51 4.25 6.19
C PHE A 85 -4.71 5.10 5.23
N PHE A 86 -4.10 6.17 5.75
CA PHE A 86 -3.15 6.97 5.00
C PHE A 86 -1.88 6.17 4.69
N GLU A 87 -1.22 6.53 3.58
CA GLU A 87 -0.03 5.86 3.06
C GLU A 87 -0.25 4.40 2.64
N THR A 88 -1.49 4.04 2.34
CA THR A 88 -1.93 2.73 1.82
C THR A 88 -2.80 2.89 0.58
N ALA A 89 -3.29 1.78 -0.01
CA ALA A 89 -4.25 1.85 -1.13
C ALA A 89 -5.57 2.53 -0.76
N GLY A 90 -5.92 2.56 0.54
CA GLY A 90 -7.09 3.30 1.05
C GLY A 90 -6.91 4.81 1.03
N GLY A 91 -5.67 5.30 1.05
CA GLY A 91 -5.34 6.73 1.05
C GLY A 91 -3.87 6.97 0.83
N TYR A 92 -3.37 6.85 -0.42
CA TYR A 92 -1.95 6.94 -0.75
C TYR A 92 -1.25 8.20 -0.25
N MET A 93 -2.00 9.30 -0.15
CA MET A 93 -1.50 10.57 0.38
C MET A 93 -2.35 10.97 1.59
N PRO A 94 -1.77 11.47 2.68
CA PRO A 94 -2.47 11.72 3.93
C PRO A 94 -3.29 13.03 3.90
N TRP A 95 -4.19 13.15 2.94
CA TRP A 95 -5.09 14.30 2.85
C TRP A 95 -6.43 13.95 2.20
N PHE A 96 -7.44 14.75 2.49
CA PHE A 96 -8.70 14.82 1.78
C PHE A 96 -9.14 16.28 1.62
N SER A 97 -10.17 16.52 0.84
CA SER A 97 -10.64 17.88 0.53
C SER A 97 -12.13 17.89 0.28
N GLN A 98 -12.78 19.00 0.65
CA GLN A 98 -14.18 19.26 0.29
C GLN A 98 -14.32 20.66 -0.31
N PHE A 99 -15.21 20.78 -1.29
CA PHE A 99 -15.50 22.03 -2.00
C PHE A 99 -16.98 22.35 -2.03
N LYS A 100 -17.31 23.62 -1.79
CA LYS A 100 -18.60 24.27 -1.99
C LYS A 100 -18.46 25.24 -3.17
N GLY A 101 -18.68 24.74 -4.39
CA GLY A 101 -18.34 25.44 -5.62
C GLY A 101 -16.84 25.67 -5.76
N ARG A 102 -16.42 26.94 -5.76
CA ARG A 102 -15.00 27.32 -5.87
C ARG A 102 -14.30 27.57 -4.53
N ASN A 103 -15.00 27.43 -3.43
CA ASN A 103 -14.42 27.55 -2.10
C ASN A 103 -14.37 26.19 -1.41
N GLY A 104 -13.28 25.91 -0.74
CA GLY A 104 -13.09 24.63 -0.10
C GLY A 104 -11.97 24.64 0.93
N TYR A 105 -11.55 23.45 1.29
CA TYR A 105 -10.39 23.25 2.14
C TYR A 105 -9.65 21.96 1.74
N ILE A 106 -8.41 21.89 2.11
CA ILE A 106 -7.64 20.65 2.18
C ILE A 106 -7.27 20.36 3.64
N ALA A 107 -7.52 19.13 4.08
CA ALA A 107 -7.10 18.61 5.38
C ALA A 107 -5.91 17.67 5.19
N ILE A 108 -4.74 18.05 5.71
CA ILE A 108 -3.51 17.26 5.63
C ILE A 108 -3.21 16.67 7.01
N CYS A 109 -3.21 15.33 7.12
CA CYS A 109 -2.74 14.67 8.34
C CYS A 109 -1.21 14.70 8.36
N THR A 110 -0.62 15.52 9.25
CA THR A 110 0.83 15.68 9.34
C THR A 110 1.52 14.59 10.15
N THR A 111 0.73 13.74 10.81
CA THR A 111 1.14 12.53 11.54
C THR A 111 0.40 11.31 10.99
N PRO A 112 0.72 10.84 9.77
CA PRO A 112 -0.11 9.88 9.04
C PRO A 112 -0.03 8.45 9.56
N TRP A 113 0.91 8.13 10.44
CA TRP A 113 1.07 6.79 11.02
C TRP A 113 -0.13 6.43 11.90
N ASN A 114 -0.67 5.22 11.74
CA ASN A 114 -1.87 4.77 12.44
C ASN A 114 -3.02 5.80 12.33
N ALA A 115 -3.14 6.44 11.19
CA ALA A 115 -4.14 7.44 10.89
C ALA A 115 -4.80 7.14 9.54
N GLY A 116 -6.02 7.63 9.38
CA GLY A 116 -6.77 7.48 8.16
C GLY A 116 -7.92 8.47 8.09
N TYR A 117 -8.78 8.29 7.13
CA TYR A 117 -10.04 9.01 7.03
C TYR A 117 -11.21 8.05 7.17
N GLN A 118 -12.34 8.59 7.58
CA GLN A 118 -13.65 7.96 7.47
C GLN A 118 -14.58 8.93 6.74
N ALA A 119 -15.29 8.43 5.74
CA ALA A 119 -16.25 9.21 4.98
C ALA A 119 -17.55 8.43 4.82
N GLU A 120 -18.66 9.13 4.82
CA GLU A 120 -19.99 8.58 4.56
C GLU A 120 -20.69 9.43 3.51
N HIS A 121 -21.40 8.77 2.61
CA HIS A 121 -22.27 9.39 1.64
C HIS A 121 -23.62 8.66 1.67
N PRO A 122 -24.60 9.15 2.46
CA PRO A 122 -25.86 8.45 2.68
C PRO A 122 -26.73 8.39 1.44
N GLU A 123 -27.52 7.31 1.31
CA GLU A 123 -28.49 7.14 0.24
C GLU A 123 -29.52 8.29 0.26
N ASN A 124 -29.71 8.93 -0.90
CA ASN A 124 -30.57 10.10 -1.05
C ASN A 124 -30.23 11.25 -0.06
N GLY A 125 -29.07 11.15 0.56
CA GLY A 125 -28.61 12.17 1.51
C GLY A 125 -28.20 13.45 0.80
N PRO A 126 -28.30 14.58 1.53
CA PRO A 126 -27.93 15.86 0.96
C PRO A 126 -26.43 16.14 1.01
N TYR A 127 -25.61 15.30 1.67
CA TYR A 127 -24.23 15.66 1.96
C TYR A 127 -23.30 14.45 2.17
N THR A 128 -22.00 14.71 2.01
CA THR A 128 -20.92 13.78 2.32
C THR A 128 -20.23 14.24 3.62
N HIS A 129 -20.06 13.32 4.56
CA HIS A 129 -19.26 13.53 5.77
C HIS A 129 -17.84 13.01 5.52
N VAL A 130 -16.86 13.68 6.06
CA VAL A 130 -15.48 13.17 6.11
C VAL A 130 -14.73 13.70 7.31
N GLY A 131 -13.96 12.85 7.96
CA GLY A 131 -13.13 13.20 9.10
C GLY A 131 -11.87 12.34 9.18
N VAL A 132 -10.91 12.81 9.96
CA VAL A 132 -9.70 12.06 10.28
C VAL A 132 -9.98 11.12 11.46
N ARG A 133 -9.48 9.91 11.36
CA ARG A 133 -9.44 8.97 12.48
C ARG A 133 -7.99 8.64 12.83
N PHE A 134 -7.74 8.41 14.10
CA PHE A 134 -6.46 7.95 14.63
C PHE A 134 -6.65 6.64 15.36
N GLU A 135 -5.69 5.73 15.19
CA GLU A 135 -5.69 4.43 15.85
C GLU A 135 -4.41 4.25 16.69
N PRO A 136 -4.42 3.35 17.67
CA PRO A 136 -3.25 3.10 18.49
C PRO A 136 -2.15 2.38 17.70
N SER A 137 -0.89 2.65 18.06
CA SER A 137 0.27 1.86 17.65
C SER A 137 0.59 0.85 18.74
N LEU A 138 0.66 -0.43 18.39
CA LEU A 138 0.82 -1.53 19.36
C LEU A 138 -0.07 -1.40 20.62
N GLY A 139 -1.32 -1.01 20.39
CA GLY A 139 -2.35 -0.87 21.42
C GLY A 139 -2.26 0.39 22.27
N ARG A 140 -1.46 1.39 21.90
CA ARG A 140 -1.31 2.66 22.63
C ARG A 140 -1.34 3.87 21.70
N MET A 141 -1.95 4.94 22.22
CA MET A 141 -1.97 6.26 21.57
C MET A 141 -0.80 7.14 22.03
N ASP A 142 0.39 6.61 22.10
CA ASP A 142 1.54 7.17 22.82
C ASP A 142 2.28 8.33 22.12
N TYR A 143 1.75 8.87 21.04
CA TYR A 143 2.27 10.06 20.38
C TYR A 143 1.15 11.02 19.95
N LYS A 144 1.48 12.29 19.78
CA LYS A 144 0.53 13.30 19.37
C LYS A 144 0.07 13.12 17.91
N ARG A 145 -1.16 13.53 17.62
CA ARG A 145 -1.78 13.52 16.30
C ARG A 145 -2.09 14.92 15.84
N VAL A 146 -1.76 15.25 14.61
CA VAL A 146 -1.93 16.62 14.09
C VAL A 146 -2.54 16.59 12.70
N VAL A 147 -3.54 17.46 12.50
CA VAL A 147 -4.16 17.73 11.19
C VAL A 147 -4.07 19.22 10.90
N ARG A 148 -3.64 19.56 9.69
CA ARG A 148 -3.58 20.92 9.13
C ARG A 148 -4.74 21.11 8.15
N TYR A 149 -5.51 22.16 8.30
CA TYR A 149 -6.51 22.62 7.35
C TYR A 149 -6.05 23.89 6.67
N THR A 150 -6.00 23.89 5.34
CA THR A 150 -5.74 25.08 4.52
C THR A 150 -7.03 25.44 3.76
N LEU A 151 -7.50 26.65 3.91
CA LEU A 151 -8.68 27.14 3.19
C LEU A 151 -8.31 27.49 1.74
N ILE A 152 -9.23 27.24 0.82
CA ILE A 152 -9.07 27.52 -0.60
C ILE A 152 -10.21 28.46 -1.03
N GLU A 153 -9.85 29.64 -1.51
CA GLU A 153 -10.77 30.61 -2.07
C GLU A 153 -10.61 30.68 -3.59
N ASP A 154 -11.72 30.70 -4.31
CA ASP A 154 -11.77 30.77 -5.78
C ASP A 154 -10.86 29.73 -6.49
N GLY A 155 -10.82 28.51 -5.96
CA GLY A 155 -9.98 27.41 -6.44
C GLY A 155 -10.76 26.16 -6.83
N ASP A 156 -10.02 25.07 -7.01
CA ASP A 156 -10.54 23.74 -7.28
C ASP A 156 -9.61 22.64 -6.75
N TYR A 157 -9.90 21.38 -7.09
CA TYR A 157 -9.08 20.23 -6.67
C TYR A 157 -7.61 20.30 -7.13
N ASN A 158 -7.29 21.01 -8.22
CA ASN A 158 -5.90 21.18 -8.65
C ASN A 158 -5.14 22.08 -7.66
N ASP A 159 -5.81 23.04 -7.05
CA ASP A 159 -5.21 23.90 -6.04
C ASP A 159 -4.95 23.12 -4.76
N ALA A 160 -5.88 22.25 -4.33
CA ALA A 160 -5.64 21.29 -3.25
C ALA A 160 -4.39 20.42 -3.52
N CYS A 161 -4.27 19.86 -4.73
CA CYS A 161 -3.09 19.08 -5.14
C CYS A 161 -1.78 19.90 -5.10
N LYS A 162 -1.82 21.19 -5.47
CA LYS A 162 -0.65 22.07 -5.42
C LYS A 162 -0.24 22.35 -3.96
N ILE A 163 -1.20 22.63 -3.09
CA ILE A 163 -0.97 22.86 -1.65
C ILE A 163 -0.31 21.62 -1.04
N TYR A 164 -0.83 20.42 -1.30
CA TYR A 164 -0.22 19.20 -0.81
C TYR A 164 1.21 18.98 -1.37
N ARG A 165 1.43 19.22 -2.66
CA ARG A 165 2.76 19.13 -3.27
C ARG A 165 3.75 20.11 -2.64
N ASP A 166 3.31 21.33 -2.32
CA ASP A 166 4.14 22.33 -1.65
C ASP A 166 4.45 21.89 -0.21
N TYR A 167 3.46 21.36 0.51
CA TYR A 167 3.68 20.74 1.82
C TYR A 167 4.75 19.63 1.76
N VAL A 168 4.66 18.70 0.81
CA VAL A 168 5.65 17.62 0.65
C VAL A 168 7.04 18.17 0.33
N ARG A 169 7.12 19.28 -0.43
CA ARG A 169 8.36 19.99 -0.71
C ARG A 169 8.96 20.63 0.54
N GLU A 170 8.13 21.28 1.37
CA GLU A 170 8.54 21.87 2.65
C GLU A 170 9.08 20.83 3.62
N GLN A 171 8.50 19.63 3.62
CA GLN A 171 8.99 18.48 4.40
C GLN A 171 10.29 17.86 3.83
N GLY A 172 10.78 18.31 2.67
CA GLY A 172 11.95 17.74 2.01
C GLY A 172 11.72 16.36 1.35
N ASN A 173 10.47 15.95 1.23
CA ASN A 173 10.09 14.62 0.73
C ASN A 173 9.73 14.60 -0.77
N LEU A 174 9.60 15.77 -1.40
CA LEU A 174 9.32 15.83 -2.83
C LEU A 174 10.55 15.41 -3.62
N CYS A 175 10.42 14.33 -4.38
CA CYS A 175 11.43 13.87 -5.32
C CYS A 175 10.78 13.61 -6.69
N THR A 176 11.16 14.43 -7.66
CA THR A 176 10.65 14.31 -9.04
C THR A 176 11.29 13.12 -9.78
N LEU A 177 10.66 12.65 -10.86
CA LEU A 177 11.27 11.63 -11.72
C LEU A 177 12.60 12.08 -12.31
N ASN A 178 12.75 13.36 -12.66
CA ASN A 178 14.03 13.90 -13.14
C ASN A 178 15.13 13.82 -12.08
N GLU A 179 14.82 14.12 -10.82
CA GLU A 179 15.76 13.97 -9.71
C GLU A 179 16.11 12.51 -9.43
N LYS A 180 15.14 11.59 -9.57
CA LYS A 180 15.38 10.14 -9.47
C LYS A 180 16.28 9.68 -10.62
N ALA A 181 15.98 10.07 -11.86
CA ALA A 181 16.77 9.73 -13.04
C ALA A 181 18.21 10.26 -12.96
N ALA A 182 18.43 11.45 -12.39
CA ALA A 182 19.78 11.98 -12.15
C ALA A 182 20.63 11.11 -11.20
N ARG A 183 19.98 10.31 -10.34
CA ARG A 183 20.64 9.37 -9.41
C ARG A 183 20.74 7.95 -9.99
N VAL A 184 19.70 7.53 -10.72
CA VAL A 184 19.54 6.17 -11.28
C VAL A 184 19.08 6.31 -12.72
N ALA A 185 20.00 6.18 -13.67
CA ALA A 185 19.75 6.43 -15.10
C ALA A 185 18.64 5.53 -15.67
N SER A 186 18.48 4.30 -15.15
CA SER A 186 17.43 3.38 -15.58
C SER A 186 15.99 3.89 -15.34
N VAL A 187 15.79 4.95 -14.56
CA VAL A 187 14.48 5.61 -14.43
C VAL A 187 14.06 6.26 -15.76
N ASP A 188 14.99 6.85 -16.49
CA ASP A 188 14.71 7.40 -17.83
C ASP A 188 14.41 6.30 -18.84
N ASP A 189 14.95 5.10 -18.65
CA ASP A 189 14.70 3.95 -19.51
C ASP A 189 13.24 3.48 -19.46
N LEU A 190 12.50 3.81 -18.40
CA LEU A 190 11.06 3.51 -18.30
C LEU A 190 10.18 4.44 -19.15
N ILE A 191 10.71 5.57 -19.62
CA ILE A 191 9.93 6.52 -20.44
C ILE A 191 9.57 5.86 -21.77
N GLY A 192 8.27 5.79 -22.03
CA GLY A 192 7.72 5.19 -23.26
C GLY A 192 7.68 3.66 -23.26
N CYS A 193 8.06 2.99 -22.16
CA CYS A 193 7.89 1.55 -22.05
C CYS A 193 6.41 1.15 -21.93
N SER A 194 6.05 0.07 -22.64
CA SER A 194 4.83 -0.67 -22.36
C SER A 194 5.09 -1.70 -21.27
N PHE A 195 4.35 -1.64 -20.17
CA PHE A 195 4.49 -2.60 -19.07
C PHE A 195 3.70 -3.87 -19.39
N ILE A 196 4.39 -5.00 -19.43
CA ILE A 196 3.82 -6.31 -19.72
C ILE A 196 3.93 -7.17 -18.46
N HIS A 197 2.79 -7.62 -17.95
CA HIS A 197 2.74 -8.56 -16.83
C HIS A 197 2.53 -9.98 -17.35
N LYS A 198 3.40 -10.91 -16.99
CA LYS A 198 3.33 -12.33 -17.38
C LYS A 198 3.70 -13.24 -16.22
N GLY A 199 2.92 -14.32 -16.06
CA GLY A 199 3.18 -15.36 -15.06
C GLY A 199 3.86 -16.58 -15.65
N ILE A 200 4.64 -17.28 -14.84
CA ILE A 200 5.28 -18.56 -15.16
C ILE A 200 4.51 -19.72 -14.50
N LYS A 201 4.43 -19.73 -13.19
CA LYS A 201 3.76 -20.79 -12.41
C LYS A 201 2.79 -20.19 -11.38
N THR A 202 1.61 -20.77 -11.31
CA THR A 202 0.71 -20.64 -10.18
C THR A 202 0.37 -22.01 -9.65
N PHE A 203 0.54 -22.22 -8.35
CA PHE A 203 0.18 -23.45 -7.66
C PHE A 203 -0.60 -23.11 -6.40
N VAL A 204 -1.90 -23.37 -6.40
CA VAL A 204 -2.78 -23.10 -5.25
C VAL A 204 -2.76 -24.29 -4.31
N GLN A 205 -2.30 -24.08 -3.08
CA GLN A 205 -2.28 -25.10 -2.04
C GLN A 205 -3.71 -25.49 -1.61
N PRO A 206 -3.96 -26.76 -1.27
CA PRO A 206 -5.31 -27.21 -0.86
C PRO A 206 -5.89 -26.47 0.35
N GLU A 207 -5.04 -25.90 1.20
CA GLU A 207 -5.42 -25.12 2.39
C GLU A 207 -5.79 -23.68 2.08
N SER A 208 -5.50 -23.21 0.86
CA SER A 208 -5.80 -21.85 0.43
C SER A 208 -7.28 -21.59 0.27
N ASP A 209 -7.74 -20.38 0.60
CA ASP A 209 -9.11 -19.94 0.33
C ASP A 209 -9.42 -19.83 -1.18
N PHE A 210 -8.39 -19.79 -2.04
CA PHE A 210 -8.52 -19.79 -3.50
C PHE A 210 -8.57 -21.18 -4.13
N PHE A 211 -8.37 -22.23 -3.34
CA PHE A 211 -8.39 -23.59 -3.90
C PHE A 211 -9.75 -23.95 -4.45
N ASP A 212 -9.81 -24.37 -5.72
CA ASP A 212 -11.02 -24.86 -6.38
C ASP A 212 -11.05 -26.39 -6.35
N PRO A 213 -11.78 -27.01 -5.41
CA PRO A 213 -11.87 -28.47 -5.32
C PRO A 213 -12.72 -29.09 -6.44
N GLU A 214 -13.60 -28.29 -7.08
CA GLU A 214 -14.48 -28.78 -8.16
C GLU A 214 -13.74 -28.82 -9.51
N ASN A 215 -12.71 -27.98 -9.67
CA ASN A 215 -11.90 -27.91 -10.88
C ASN A 215 -10.40 -27.97 -10.54
N PRO A 216 -9.87 -29.12 -10.11
CA PRO A 216 -8.48 -29.23 -9.64
C PRO A 216 -7.42 -28.71 -10.62
N ASP A 217 -7.65 -28.84 -11.91
CA ASP A 217 -6.71 -28.37 -12.96
C ASP A 217 -6.55 -26.84 -12.98
N LYS A 218 -7.53 -26.08 -12.45
CA LYS A 218 -7.42 -24.63 -12.34
C LYS A 218 -6.47 -24.16 -11.25
N ASN A 219 -6.14 -25.05 -10.31
CA ASN A 219 -5.23 -24.74 -9.22
C ASN A 219 -3.74 -24.75 -9.65
N ASN A 220 -3.47 -25.24 -10.85
CA ASN A 220 -2.14 -25.32 -11.40
C ASN A 220 -2.08 -24.69 -12.78
N ASN A 221 -1.18 -23.77 -12.96
CA ASN A 221 -0.89 -23.17 -14.25
C ASN A 221 0.63 -23.05 -14.43
N LEU A 222 1.12 -23.53 -15.57
CA LEU A 222 2.54 -23.47 -15.91
C LEU A 222 2.70 -22.97 -17.35
N THR A 223 3.46 -21.91 -17.52
CA THR A 223 3.92 -21.44 -18.83
C THR A 223 5.44 -21.40 -18.85
N PRO A 224 6.11 -22.23 -19.66
CA PRO A 224 7.57 -22.24 -19.74
C PRO A 224 8.17 -20.87 -20.10
N PHE A 225 9.37 -20.57 -19.59
CA PHE A 225 10.12 -19.35 -19.92
C PHE A 225 10.33 -19.20 -21.43
N ALA A 226 10.59 -20.33 -22.14
CA ALA A 226 10.76 -20.32 -23.60
C ALA A 226 9.51 -19.82 -24.34
N VAL A 227 8.31 -20.07 -23.83
CA VAL A 227 7.06 -19.54 -24.40
C VAL A 227 7.01 -18.02 -24.20
N ARG A 228 7.37 -17.52 -23.01
CA ARG A 228 7.42 -16.06 -22.75
C ARG A 228 8.48 -15.38 -23.64
N THR A 229 9.64 -16.03 -23.82
CA THR A 229 10.66 -15.53 -24.75
C THR A 229 10.13 -15.37 -26.17
N LYS A 230 9.34 -16.32 -26.64
CA LYS A 230 8.70 -16.26 -27.96
C LYS A 230 7.65 -15.13 -28.02
N GLU A 231 6.78 -15.03 -27.01
CA GLU A 231 5.77 -13.97 -26.94
C GLU A 231 6.38 -12.55 -27.01
N MET A 232 7.50 -12.33 -26.30
CA MET A 232 8.16 -11.01 -26.33
C MET A 232 8.72 -10.68 -27.72
N LYS A 233 9.27 -11.67 -28.41
CA LYS A 233 9.70 -11.49 -29.82
C LYS A 233 8.52 -11.19 -30.75
N GLU A 234 7.43 -11.92 -30.61
CA GLU A 234 6.21 -11.72 -31.42
C GLU A 234 5.60 -10.32 -31.20
N LEU A 235 5.64 -9.77 -29.98
CA LEU A 235 5.19 -8.40 -29.72
C LEU A 235 5.96 -7.36 -30.53
N HIS A 236 7.28 -7.50 -30.64
CA HIS A 236 8.09 -6.63 -31.48
C HIS A 236 7.80 -6.81 -32.99
N GLU A 237 7.59 -8.05 -33.44
CA GLU A 237 7.18 -8.33 -34.83
C GLU A 237 5.83 -7.68 -35.16
N LEU A 238 4.94 -7.52 -34.18
CA LEU A 238 3.66 -6.80 -34.28
C LEU A 238 3.79 -5.28 -34.16
N GLY A 239 4.99 -4.76 -33.94
CA GLY A 239 5.28 -3.33 -33.88
C GLY A 239 5.21 -2.73 -32.47
N ALA A 240 5.28 -3.53 -31.42
CA ALA A 240 5.44 -3.00 -30.07
C ALA A 240 6.76 -2.21 -29.96
N GLY A 241 6.69 -1.10 -29.22
CA GLY A 241 7.88 -0.33 -28.88
C GLY A 241 8.67 -0.98 -27.74
N LYS A 242 9.37 -0.16 -26.96
CA LYS A 242 10.13 -0.63 -25.78
C LYS A 242 9.20 -1.25 -24.74
N LEU A 243 9.58 -2.41 -24.20
CA LEU A 243 8.82 -3.16 -23.23
C LEU A 243 9.53 -3.17 -21.86
N TYR A 244 8.76 -3.19 -20.80
CA TYR A 244 9.21 -3.62 -19.46
C TYR A 244 8.41 -4.88 -19.10
N LEU A 245 9.09 -6.01 -18.99
CA LEU A 245 8.47 -7.25 -18.56
C LEU A 245 8.51 -7.35 -17.03
N HIS A 246 7.32 -7.39 -16.41
CA HIS A 246 7.11 -7.79 -15.03
C HIS A 246 6.77 -9.29 -15.02
N LEU A 247 7.68 -10.12 -14.52
CA LEU A 247 7.55 -11.57 -14.51
C LEU A 247 7.20 -12.07 -13.11
N ASP A 248 5.99 -12.62 -12.94
CA ASP A 248 5.58 -13.27 -11.69
C ASP A 248 5.69 -14.79 -11.74
N GLY A 249 5.55 -15.44 -10.58
CA GLY A 249 5.57 -16.90 -10.47
C GLY A 249 6.83 -17.57 -11.06
N TRP A 250 7.90 -16.81 -11.23
CA TRP A 250 9.15 -17.28 -11.87
C TRP A 250 9.90 -18.32 -11.03
N ALA A 251 9.64 -18.37 -9.75
CA ALA A 251 10.31 -19.25 -8.78
C ALA A 251 9.65 -20.65 -8.70
N GLU A 252 10.39 -21.62 -8.17
CA GLU A 252 9.92 -23.00 -8.01
C GLU A 252 8.57 -23.14 -7.28
N PRO A 253 8.29 -22.37 -6.20
CA PRO A 253 6.98 -22.44 -5.54
C PRO A 253 5.81 -21.90 -6.36
N GLY A 254 6.09 -21.00 -7.31
CA GLY A 254 5.07 -20.27 -8.06
C GLY A 254 4.63 -18.96 -7.39
N TYR A 255 3.68 -18.28 -8.03
CA TYR A 255 3.16 -16.99 -7.57
C TYR A 255 2.43 -17.14 -6.24
N ASP A 256 2.66 -16.16 -5.34
CA ASP A 256 2.08 -16.09 -3.99
C ASP A 256 2.19 -17.40 -3.21
N ASN A 257 3.34 -18.05 -3.27
CA ASN A 257 3.57 -19.32 -2.62
C ASN A 257 4.95 -19.40 -1.97
N LYS A 258 5.00 -19.90 -0.75
CA LYS A 258 6.21 -20.15 0.06
C LYS A 258 7.13 -18.93 0.25
N HIS A 259 6.60 -17.70 0.14
CA HIS A 259 7.42 -16.53 0.47
C HIS A 259 7.98 -16.63 1.90
N PRO A 260 9.24 -16.21 2.09
CA PRO A 260 10.15 -15.52 1.15
C PRO A 260 11.09 -16.47 0.38
N ASP A 261 10.77 -17.76 0.24
CA ASP A 261 11.60 -18.76 -0.42
C ASP A 261 11.33 -18.77 -1.93
N TYR A 262 11.92 -17.81 -2.65
CA TYR A 262 11.75 -17.68 -4.10
C TYR A 262 12.60 -18.63 -4.92
N THR A 263 13.83 -18.87 -4.51
CA THR A 263 14.78 -19.64 -5.31
C THR A 263 14.66 -21.15 -5.08
N PRO A 264 14.95 -21.96 -6.11
CA PRO A 264 15.45 -21.64 -7.45
C PRO A 264 14.38 -21.11 -8.40
N ALA A 265 14.77 -20.71 -9.62
CA ALA A 265 13.84 -20.52 -10.73
C ALA A 265 13.10 -21.83 -11.03
N CYS A 266 11.85 -21.75 -11.48
CA CYS A 266 11.00 -22.91 -11.71
C CYS A 266 11.62 -23.89 -12.70
N GLU A 267 12.08 -25.05 -12.22
CA GLU A 267 12.73 -26.10 -13.01
C GLU A 267 11.80 -26.68 -14.08
N GLU A 268 10.53 -26.85 -13.74
CA GLU A 268 9.50 -27.34 -14.66
C GLU A 268 9.28 -26.39 -15.84
N ALA A 269 9.54 -25.09 -15.65
CA ALA A 269 9.42 -24.07 -16.68
C ALA A 269 10.71 -23.88 -17.50
N GLY A 270 11.81 -24.57 -17.18
CA GLY A 270 13.11 -24.49 -17.84
C GLY A 270 14.24 -23.96 -16.95
N GLY A 271 13.94 -23.67 -15.68
CA GLY A 271 14.91 -23.30 -14.66
C GLY A 271 15.67 -22.01 -14.95
N TRP A 272 16.80 -21.83 -14.26
CA TRP A 272 17.66 -20.67 -14.42
C TRP A 272 18.14 -20.44 -15.84
N LYS A 273 18.37 -21.53 -16.60
CA LYS A 273 18.85 -21.44 -17.98
C LYS A 273 17.88 -20.71 -18.90
N ASP A 274 16.62 -21.11 -18.87
CA ASP A 274 15.62 -20.53 -19.77
C ASP A 274 15.14 -19.18 -19.28
N MET A 275 15.13 -18.94 -17.95
CA MET A 275 14.91 -17.60 -17.39
C MET A 275 16.02 -16.63 -17.84
N LYS A 276 17.28 -17.08 -17.86
CA LYS A 276 18.38 -16.27 -18.38
C LYS A 276 18.22 -15.97 -19.86
N GLU A 277 17.80 -16.94 -20.66
CA GLU A 277 17.55 -16.72 -22.10
C GLU A 277 16.45 -15.68 -22.32
N LEU A 278 15.40 -15.68 -21.50
CA LEU A 278 14.35 -14.67 -21.53
C LEU A 278 14.91 -13.28 -21.19
N ALA A 279 15.63 -13.14 -20.09
CA ALA A 279 16.25 -11.87 -19.68
C ALA A 279 17.21 -11.33 -20.75
N ASP A 280 18.13 -12.19 -21.25
CA ASP A 280 19.08 -11.83 -22.29
C ASP A 280 18.38 -11.42 -23.60
N THR A 281 17.25 -12.04 -23.92
CA THR A 281 16.45 -11.69 -25.10
C THR A 281 15.84 -10.31 -24.95
N MET A 282 15.23 -10.01 -23.80
CA MET A 282 14.66 -8.69 -23.52
C MET A 282 15.74 -7.60 -23.70
N GLN A 283 16.89 -7.77 -23.08
CA GLN A 283 17.97 -6.79 -23.16
C GLN A 283 18.54 -6.61 -24.57
N LYS A 284 18.67 -7.69 -25.34
CA LYS A 284 19.12 -7.62 -26.76
C LYS A 284 18.12 -6.85 -27.64
N GLN A 285 16.84 -6.88 -27.29
CA GLN A 285 15.79 -6.11 -27.97
C GLN A 285 15.74 -4.64 -27.52
N GLY A 286 16.50 -4.26 -26.48
CA GLY A 286 16.45 -2.93 -25.86
C GLY A 286 15.33 -2.77 -24.86
N ASP A 287 14.74 -3.87 -24.42
CA ASP A 287 13.68 -3.96 -23.42
C ASP A 287 14.26 -4.10 -22.02
N LEU A 288 13.40 -3.93 -21.01
CA LEU A 288 13.73 -4.08 -19.61
C LEU A 288 13.12 -5.36 -19.04
N PHE A 289 13.89 -6.03 -18.19
CA PHE A 289 13.48 -7.26 -17.51
C PHE A 289 13.38 -7.05 -16.00
N GLY A 290 12.19 -7.31 -15.44
CA GLY A 290 11.93 -7.23 -14.02
C GLY A 290 11.18 -8.44 -13.49
N ILE A 291 11.28 -8.64 -12.19
CA ILE A 291 10.63 -9.75 -11.48
C ILE A 291 9.62 -9.22 -10.48
N HIS A 292 8.62 -10.05 -10.20
CA HIS A 292 7.79 -9.92 -9.01
C HIS A 292 8.54 -10.41 -7.79
N ASP A 293 8.48 -9.64 -6.72
CA ASP A 293 9.12 -9.93 -5.45
C ASP A 293 8.24 -9.44 -4.28
N GLN A 294 8.28 -10.10 -3.14
CA GLN A 294 7.49 -9.72 -1.98
C GLN A 294 8.09 -10.34 -0.70
N TYR A 295 8.07 -9.61 0.41
CA TYR A 295 8.68 -10.00 1.69
C TYR A 295 7.79 -9.65 2.88
N ARG A 296 6.47 -9.59 2.67
CA ARG A 296 5.49 -9.38 3.73
C ARG A 296 4.79 -10.69 4.11
N ASP A 297 4.25 -11.41 3.12
CA ASP A 297 3.60 -12.69 3.38
C ASP A 297 4.64 -13.73 3.79
N TYR A 298 4.35 -14.45 4.86
CA TYR A 298 5.27 -15.41 5.45
C TYR A 298 4.60 -16.76 5.61
N TYR A 299 4.79 -17.61 4.62
CA TYR A 299 4.11 -18.90 4.54
C TYR A 299 4.70 -19.92 5.50
N PHE A 300 3.83 -20.64 6.22
CA PHE A 300 4.26 -21.73 7.11
C PHE A 300 4.90 -22.89 6.35
N ALA A 301 4.56 -23.06 5.07
CA ALA A 301 5.15 -24.08 4.19
C ALA A 301 6.53 -23.68 3.63
N ALA A 302 7.02 -22.47 3.88
CA ALA A 302 8.37 -22.05 3.51
C ALA A 302 9.40 -22.81 4.37
N GLU A 303 10.47 -23.31 3.76
CA GLU A 303 11.55 -24.00 4.50
C GLU A 303 12.27 -23.09 5.50
N SER A 304 12.31 -21.79 5.19
CA SER A 304 12.91 -20.77 6.05
C SER A 304 11.93 -20.13 7.05
N PHE A 305 10.72 -20.70 7.20
CA PHE A 305 9.78 -20.19 8.18
C PHE A 305 10.34 -20.32 9.60
N ASP A 306 10.35 -19.22 10.33
CA ASP A 306 10.75 -19.15 11.73
C ASP A 306 9.78 -18.25 12.49
N GLU A 307 9.09 -18.79 13.48
CA GLU A 307 8.15 -18.04 14.31
C GLU A 307 8.78 -16.81 14.97
N ASP A 308 10.08 -16.84 15.22
CA ASP A 308 10.80 -15.69 15.80
C ASP A 308 10.90 -14.51 14.81
N TYR A 309 10.67 -14.72 13.50
CA TYR A 309 10.71 -13.67 12.49
C TYR A 309 9.31 -13.18 12.08
N ALA A 310 8.27 -13.87 12.49
CA ALA A 310 6.90 -13.45 12.25
C ALA A 310 6.52 -12.23 13.09
N CYS A 311 5.67 -11.37 12.57
CA CYS A 311 5.04 -10.31 13.36
C CYS A 311 4.24 -10.89 14.51
N ARG A 312 4.24 -10.17 15.65
CA ARG A 312 3.44 -10.52 16.81
C ARG A 312 2.50 -9.37 17.17
N LEU A 313 1.27 -9.73 17.47
CA LEU A 313 0.27 -8.81 18.00
C LEU A 313 0.63 -8.37 19.44
N THR A 314 -0.14 -7.45 19.98
CA THR A 314 0.06 -6.91 21.33
C THR A 314 -0.06 -7.96 22.44
N ASP A 315 -0.87 -9.00 22.22
CA ASP A 315 -1.02 -10.16 23.12
C ASP A 315 0.08 -11.22 22.94
N GLY A 316 1.02 -11.01 22.02
CA GLY A 316 2.12 -11.92 21.71
C GLY A 316 1.76 -13.03 20.71
N THR A 317 0.53 -13.11 20.23
CA THR A 317 0.12 -14.09 19.22
C THR A 317 0.63 -13.71 17.83
N ILE A 318 0.72 -14.70 16.94
CA ILE A 318 1.07 -14.52 15.54
C ILE A 318 -0.22 -14.43 14.73
N PRO A 319 -0.47 -13.33 13.98
CA PRO A 319 -1.63 -13.24 13.10
C PRO A 319 -1.51 -14.25 11.97
N THR A 320 -2.61 -14.92 11.63
CA THR A 320 -2.62 -15.94 10.58
C THR A 320 -3.81 -15.82 9.66
N HIS A 321 -3.61 -16.12 8.40
CA HIS A 321 -4.68 -16.28 7.41
C HIS A 321 -4.26 -17.28 6.32
N LYS A 322 -5.15 -17.55 5.35
CA LYS A 322 -4.90 -18.50 4.26
C LYS A 322 -5.45 -18.00 2.91
N ARG A 323 -5.46 -16.68 2.75
CA ARG A 323 -6.11 -16.01 1.62
C ARG A 323 -5.44 -16.31 0.28
N TRP A 324 -4.09 -16.39 0.22
CA TRP A 324 -3.36 -16.46 -1.03
C TRP A 324 -2.97 -17.88 -1.44
N ALA A 325 -2.40 -18.05 -2.63
CA ALA A 325 -2.15 -19.37 -3.24
C ALA A 325 -1.33 -20.33 -2.36
N GLY A 326 -0.40 -19.83 -1.58
CA GLY A 326 0.45 -20.64 -0.70
C GLY A 326 -0.21 -21.20 0.57
N GLY A 327 -1.49 -20.91 0.81
CA GLY A 327 -2.23 -21.42 1.95
C GLY A 327 -1.89 -20.68 3.26
N GLN A 328 -1.70 -21.42 4.34
CA GLN A 328 -1.48 -20.81 5.66
C GLN A 328 -0.23 -19.95 5.73
N GLN A 329 -0.40 -18.73 6.23
CA GLN A 329 0.65 -17.73 6.33
C GLN A 329 0.43 -16.79 7.50
N SER A 330 1.51 -16.11 7.84
CA SER A 330 1.58 -14.96 8.73
C SER A 330 2.19 -13.76 7.99
N TYR A 331 2.69 -12.77 8.71
CA TYR A 331 3.45 -11.65 8.18
C TYR A 331 4.89 -11.70 8.67
N LEU A 332 5.84 -11.60 7.74
CA LEU A 332 7.26 -11.43 8.06
C LEU A 332 7.45 -10.03 8.63
N CYS A 333 8.08 -9.93 9.80
CA CYS A 333 8.44 -8.61 10.31
C CYS A 333 9.38 -7.90 9.33
N ALA A 334 9.05 -6.68 8.92
CA ALA A 334 9.79 -5.94 7.91
C ALA A 334 11.26 -5.72 8.29
N THR A 335 11.59 -5.70 9.60
CA THR A 335 12.97 -5.65 10.07
C THR A 335 13.80 -6.87 9.66
N GLN A 336 13.16 -8.02 9.37
CA GLN A 336 13.80 -9.27 8.95
C GLN A 336 13.86 -9.43 7.42
N ALA A 337 13.01 -8.74 6.68
CA ALA A 337 12.96 -8.79 5.22
C ALA A 337 14.33 -8.62 4.52
N PRO A 338 15.22 -7.70 4.94
CA PRO A 338 16.53 -7.52 4.30
C PRO A 338 17.42 -8.76 4.26
N HIS A 339 17.24 -9.71 5.17
CA HIS A 339 18.00 -10.97 5.15
C HIS A 339 17.62 -11.83 3.95
N TYR A 340 16.32 -11.94 3.69
CA TYR A 340 15.77 -12.72 2.59
C TYR A 340 16.02 -12.05 1.24
N VAL A 341 15.86 -10.73 1.16
CA VAL A 341 16.21 -9.96 -0.04
C VAL A 341 17.64 -10.23 -0.45
N LYS A 342 18.61 -10.07 0.46
CA LYS A 342 20.02 -10.32 0.17
C LYS A 342 20.31 -11.76 -0.25
N ARG A 343 19.63 -12.74 0.36
CA ARG A 343 19.74 -14.15 0.00
C ARG A 343 19.28 -14.37 -1.44
N ASN A 344 18.08 -13.94 -1.76
CA ASN A 344 17.43 -14.22 -3.03
C ASN A 344 18.12 -13.50 -4.20
N PHE A 345 18.49 -12.24 -4.05
CA PHE A 345 19.19 -11.49 -5.09
C PHE A 345 20.60 -12.03 -5.36
N ARG A 346 21.29 -12.56 -4.34
CA ARG A 346 22.57 -13.25 -4.56
C ARG A 346 22.43 -14.51 -5.42
N GLU A 347 21.35 -15.27 -5.28
CA GLU A 347 21.11 -16.44 -6.14
C GLU A 347 20.80 -16.03 -7.58
N ILE A 348 20.02 -14.98 -7.79
CA ILE A 348 19.75 -14.40 -9.11
C ILE A 348 21.08 -13.95 -9.77
N GLU A 349 21.92 -13.26 -9.04
CA GLU A 349 23.22 -12.76 -9.48
C GLU A 349 24.19 -13.89 -9.86
N LYS A 350 24.28 -14.95 -9.03
CA LYS A 350 25.08 -16.16 -9.31
C LYS A 350 24.69 -16.83 -10.62
N ASN A 351 23.41 -16.81 -10.96
CA ASN A 351 22.87 -17.34 -12.20
C ASN A 351 22.96 -16.37 -13.36
N GLN A 352 23.67 -15.24 -13.18
CA GLN A 352 23.95 -14.24 -14.21
C GLN A 352 22.68 -13.67 -14.87
N ILE A 353 21.61 -13.52 -14.10
CA ILE A 353 20.40 -12.84 -14.54
C ILE A 353 20.54 -11.36 -14.22
N HIS A 354 20.50 -10.55 -15.26
CA HIS A 354 20.46 -9.10 -15.09
C HIS A 354 19.01 -8.63 -14.91
N LEU A 355 18.77 -7.90 -13.83
CA LEU A 355 17.47 -7.29 -13.55
C LEU A 355 17.57 -5.77 -13.73
N ASP A 356 16.66 -5.21 -14.53
CA ASP A 356 16.49 -3.77 -14.67
C ASP A 356 15.55 -3.21 -13.60
N GLY A 357 14.74 -4.07 -12.97
CA GLY A 357 13.83 -3.69 -11.91
C GLY A 357 13.28 -4.89 -11.12
N ALA A 358 12.63 -4.57 -10.02
CA ALA A 358 11.83 -5.51 -9.24
C ALA A 358 10.53 -4.82 -8.81
N TYR A 359 9.42 -5.52 -8.94
CA TYR A 359 8.14 -5.11 -8.40
C TYR A 359 8.02 -5.66 -6.98
N LEU A 360 8.08 -4.77 -6.00
CA LEU A 360 7.90 -5.13 -4.61
C LEU A 360 6.41 -5.05 -4.27
N ASP A 361 5.75 -6.20 -4.32
CA ASP A 361 4.34 -6.28 -4.00
C ASP A 361 4.07 -6.08 -2.50
N VAL A 362 2.87 -5.59 -2.18
CA VAL A 362 2.30 -5.39 -0.84
C VAL A 362 3.03 -4.41 0.10
N PHE A 363 4.13 -3.80 -0.30
CA PHE A 363 4.85 -2.83 0.54
C PHE A 363 4.24 -1.42 0.58
N THR A 364 3.43 -1.06 -0.42
CA THR A 364 2.87 0.29 -0.55
C THR A 364 1.35 0.32 -0.60
N CYS A 365 0.70 -0.82 -0.61
CA CYS A 365 -0.76 -0.90 -0.72
C CYS A 365 -1.47 -1.39 0.55
N ASN A 366 -0.74 -2.02 1.46
CA ASN A 366 -1.28 -2.49 2.73
C ASN A 366 -1.01 -1.51 3.86
N GLU A 367 -1.76 -1.66 4.93
CA GLU A 367 -1.50 -1.01 6.21
C GLU A 367 -0.10 -1.37 6.70
N GLY A 368 0.53 -0.44 7.40
CA GLY A 368 1.83 -0.70 8.01
C GLY A 368 1.73 -1.82 9.04
N ASP A 369 2.46 -2.91 8.84
CA ASP A 369 2.51 -3.99 9.82
C ASP A 369 3.29 -3.55 11.04
N GLU A 370 2.77 -3.85 12.22
CA GLU A 370 3.45 -3.64 13.49
C GLU A 370 3.90 -4.98 14.08
N CYS A 371 4.92 -4.96 14.91
CA CYS A 371 5.44 -6.16 15.55
C CYS A 371 5.78 -5.92 17.02
N ASN A 372 5.12 -6.65 17.93
CA ASN A 372 5.39 -6.59 19.36
C ASN A 372 6.45 -7.60 19.82
N ASN A 373 7.20 -8.25 18.93
CA ASN A 373 8.28 -9.13 19.31
C ASN A 373 9.40 -8.32 19.97
N PRO A 374 9.82 -8.63 21.22
CA PRO A 374 10.83 -7.83 21.94
C PRO A 374 12.22 -7.82 21.30
N ARG A 375 12.52 -8.79 20.40
CA ARG A 375 13.81 -8.87 19.70
C ARG A 375 13.89 -7.96 18.48
N HIS A 376 12.74 -7.65 17.87
CA HIS A 376 12.64 -6.83 16.66
C HIS A 376 11.30 -6.07 16.62
N ARG A 377 11.02 -5.39 17.72
CA ARG A 377 9.83 -4.56 17.86
C ARG A 377 9.82 -3.49 16.77
N MET A 378 8.66 -3.34 16.13
CA MET A 378 8.43 -2.41 15.03
C MET A 378 7.06 -1.76 15.18
N THR A 379 7.01 -0.44 15.10
CA THR A 379 5.79 0.39 15.09
C THR A 379 5.63 1.03 13.74
#